data_db40c62fcee59137a214aec73bd17c6b
#
_entry.id   db40c62fcee59137a214aec73bd17c6b
#
_cell.length_a   1.000
_cell.length_b   1.000
_cell.length_c   1.000
_cell.angle_alpha   90.00
_cell.angle_beta   90.00
_cell.angle_gamma   90.00
#
_symmetry.space_group_name_H-M   'P 1'
#
loop_
_entity.id
_entity.type
_entity.pdbx_description
1 polymer ?
#
loop_
_entity_poly.entity_id
_entity_poly.type
_entity_poly.pdbx_seq_one_letter_code
_entity_poly.pdbx_strand_id
1 'polypeptide(L)'
;MMMDLAKREQLDVCLTRLAQKDCLLAFSGGADSALLLVLLSRACQKAGTRLVAIHINTELSPNEDLELARSFAQKMNVSFEALHLNEWMNPAIVANGRDRCYHCKKLLFSTLKDFAEKLNIEHVIDGTNHDDLGQYRPGLKAIKELGIFSPLAYSGVTKAEVRSLLEELGLEVAH
;
A
#
# COMPACT_ATOMS: atom_id res chain seq x y z
N MET A 1 2.49 3.02 22.68
CA MET A 1 2.21 1.61 23.15
C MET A 1 3.01 0.70 22.24
N MET A 2 3.95 -0.05 22.80
CA MET A 2 4.81 -0.95 22.00
C MET A 2 3.95 -2.06 21.38
N MET A 3 4.25 -2.38 20.13
CA MET A 3 3.64 -3.49 19.41
C MET A 3 3.97 -4.82 20.10
N ASP A 4 2.99 -5.72 20.16
CA ASP A 4 3.18 -7.08 20.65
C ASP A 4 4.24 -7.83 19.83
N LEU A 5 5.16 -8.53 20.53
CA LEU A 5 6.27 -9.25 19.91
C LEU A 5 5.77 -10.32 18.92
N ALA A 6 4.68 -11.01 19.24
CA ALA A 6 4.11 -12.03 18.35
C ALA A 6 3.60 -11.45 17.04
N LYS A 7 2.94 -10.28 17.09
CA LYS A 7 2.51 -9.57 15.88
C LYS A 7 3.70 -9.08 15.05
N ARG A 8 4.75 -8.58 15.71
CA ARG A 8 5.96 -8.12 15.04
C ARG A 8 6.65 -9.27 14.30
N GLU A 9 6.80 -10.41 14.97
CA GLU A 9 7.35 -11.61 14.35
C GLU A 9 6.49 -12.11 13.19
N GLN A 10 5.17 -12.11 13.34
CA GLN A 10 4.24 -12.47 12.28
C GLN A 10 4.37 -11.54 11.06
N LEU A 11 4.49 -10.24 11.29
CA LEU A 11 4.71 -9.26 10.21
C LEU A 11 6.05 -9.51 9.52
N ASP A 12 7.13 -9.68 10.27
CA ASP A 12 8.47 -9.92 9.73
C ASP A 12 8.53 -11.21 8.90
N VAL A 13 7.93 -12.31 9.38
CA VAL A 13 7.82 -13.57 8.63
C VAL A 13 7.00 -13.39 7.36
N CYS A 14 5.88 -12.67 7.44
CA CYS A 14 5.03 -12.37 6.30
C CYS A 14 5.80 -11.60 5.22
N LEU A 15 6.47 -10.52 5.58
CA LEU A 15 7.23 -9.68 4.66
C LEU A 15 8.44 -10.41 4.06
N THR A 16 9.13 -11.22 4.86
CA THR A 16 10.24 -12.07 4.39
C THR A 16 9.76 -13.07 3.34
N ARG A 17 8.57 -13.64 3.51
CA ARG A 17 7.98 -14.57 2.54
C ARG A 17 7.58 -13.87 1.25
N LEU A 18 6.94 -12.71 1.34
CA LEU A 18 6.59 -11.89 0.17
C LEU A 18 7.83 -11.49 -0.63
N ALA A 19 8.88 -11.08 0.07
CA ALA A 19 10.14 -10.63 -0.52
C ALA A 19 10.94 -11.72 -1.23
N GLN A 20 10.52 -13.00 -1.21
CA GLN A 20 11.16 -14.06 -2.03
C GLN A 20 10.91 -13.85 -3.54
N LYS A 21 9.97 -12.98 -3.90
CA LYS A 21 9.67 -12.56 -5.27
C LYS A 21 9.64 -11.05 -5.36
N ASP A 22 9.68 -10.51 -6.56
CA ASP A 22 9.47 -9.09 -6.81
C ASP A 22 8.09 -8.65 -6.31
N CYS A 23 8.02 -7.48 -5.69
CA CYS A 23 6.80 -6.93 -5.09
C CYS A 23 6.44 -5.57 -5.71
N LEU A 24 5.14 -5.31 -5.86
CA LEU A 24 4.58 -4.01 -6.15
C LEU A 24 3.78 -3.52 -4.94
N LEU A 25 4.11 -2.34 -4.45
CA LEU A 25 3.41 -1.69 -3.35
C LEU A 25 2.55 -0.54 -3.87
N ALA A 26 1.24 -0.57 -3.58
CA ALA A 26 0.37 0.58 -3.72
C ALA A 26 0.76 1.63 -2.67
N PHE A 27 1.44 2.68 -3.11
CA PHE A 27 2.07 3.65 -2.23
C PHE A 27 1.35 5.00 -2.28
N SER A 28 0.54 5.27 -1.27
CA SER A 28 -0.19 6.55 -1.15
C SER A 28 0.64 7.69 -0.56
N GLY A 29 1.75 7.38 0.11
CA GLY A 29 2.52 8.35 0.90
C GLY A 29 2.04 8.50 2.35
N GLY A 30 0.91 7.91 2.73
CA GLY A 30 0.43 7.87 4.11
C GLY A 30 1.20 6.89 5.00
N ALA A 31 1.05 7.01 6.31
CA ALA A 31 1.82 6.29 7.33
C ALA A 31 1.88 4.76 7.11
N ASP A 32 0.72 4.13 6.84
CA ASP A 32 0.64 2.68 6.67
C ASP A 32 1.48 2.19 5.47
N SER A 33 1.32 2.85 4.32
CA SER A 33 2.07 2.50 3.11
C SER A 33 3.56 2.88 3.22
N ALA A 34 3.90 3.94 3.97
CA ALA A 34 5.28 4.33 4.23
C ALA A 34 6.01 3.31 5.11
N LEU A 35 5.36 2.82 6.17
CA LEU A 35 5.91 1.74 6.98
C LEU A 35 6.19 0.50 6.13
N LEU A 36 5.22 0.07 5.31
CA LEU A 36 5.40 -1.08 4.42
C LEU A 36 6.51 -0.86 3.41
N LEU A 37 6.63 0.33 2.84
CA LEU A 37 7.71 0.65 1.89
C LEU A 37 9.08 0.42 2.53
N VAL A 38 9.29 0.89 3.77
CA VAL A 38 10.56 0.73 4.49
C VAL A 38 10.82 -0.73 4.82
N LEU A 39 9.84 -1.43 5.38
CA LEU A 39 10.02 -2.82 5.81
C LEU A 39 10.20 -3.77 4.62
N LEU A 40 9.39 -3.62 3.56
CA LEU A 40 9.51 -4.41 2.33
C LEU A 40 10.82 -4.11 1.59
N SER A 41 11.25 -2.85 1.53
CA SER A 41 12.52 -2.50 0.89
C SER A 41 13.69 -3.24 1.55
N ARG A 42 13.73 -3.30 2.89
CA ARG A 42 14.74 -4.05 3.63
C ARG A 42 14.65 -5.56 3.38
N ALA A 43 13.43 -6.10 3.34
CA ALA A 43 13.22 -7.53 3.08
C ALA A 43 13.62 -7.93 1.65
N CYS A 44 13.21 -7.14 0.64
CA CYS A 44 13.58 -7.36 -0.76
C CYS A 44 15.08 -7.21 -0.98
N GLN A 45 15.73 -6.21 -0.35
CA GLN A 45 17.17 -6.06 -0.42
C GLN A 45 17.92 -7.29 0.12
N LYS A 46 17.48 -7.85 1.25
CA LYS A 46 18.05 -9.08 1.81
C LYS A 46 17.84 -10.29 0.91
N ALA A 47 16.69 -10.37 0.24
CA ALA A 47 16.35 -11.48 -0.67
C ALA A 47 16.93 -11.34 -2.08
N GLY A 48 17.45 -10.16 -2.46
CA GLY A 48 17.94 -9.87 -3.80
C GLY A 48 16.82 -9.69 -4.83
N THR A 49 15.63 -9.28 -4.39
CA THR A 49 14.45 -9.04 -5.23
C THR A 49 14.14 -7.55 -5.34
N ARG A 50 13.22 -7.19 -6.25
CA ARG A 50 12.83 -5.80 -6.49
C ARG A 50 11.58 -5.42 -5.70
N LEU A 51 11.55 -4.19 -5.21
CA LEU A 51 10.34 -3.51 -4.76
C LEU A 51 10.06 -2.32 -5.69
N VAL A 52 8.84 -2.23 -6.21
CA VAL A 52 8.35 -1.10 -7.00
C VAL A 52 7.21 -0.45 -6.25
N ALA A 53 7.37 0.81 -5.90
CA ALA A 53 6.31 1.62 -5.29
C ALA A 53 5.54 2.37 -6.38
N ILE A 54 4.22 2.16 -6.43
CA ILE A 54 3.36 2.81 -7.40
C ILE A 54 2.38 3.74 -6.69
N HIS A 55 2.46 5.02 -7.03
CA HIS A 55 1.49 6.02 -6.60
C HIS A 55 0.43 6.20 -7.69
N ILE A 56 -0.84 6.08 -7.31
CA ILE A 56 -1.94 6.43 -8.22
C ILE A 56 -2.30 7.88 -7.97
N ASN A 57 -1.98 8.72 -8.95
CA ASN A 57 -2.41 10.11 -8.97
C ASN A 57 -3.76 10.22 -9.68
N THR A 58 -4.75 10.77 -8.98
CA THR A 58 -6.09 10.98 -9.53
C THR A 58 -6.37 12.47 -9.69
N GLU A 59 -7.38 12.84 -10.47
CA GLU A 59 -7.82 14.24 -10.59
C GLU A 59 -8.25 14.88 -9.25
N LEU A 60 -8.56 14.04 -8.26
CA LEU A 60 -8.97 14.47 -6.92
C LEU A 60 -7.82 14.50 -5.92
N SER A 61 -6.64 14.00 -6.30
CA SER A 61 -5.47 13.95 -5.41
C SER A 61 -4.70 15.27 -5.46
N PRO A 62 -4.30 15.82 -4.30
CA PRO A 62 -3.38 16.97 -4.28
C PRO A 62 -2.04 16.63 -4.93
N ASN A 63 -1.49 17.54 -5.73
CA ASN A 63 -0.16 17.35 -6.33
C ASN A 63 0.96 17.24 -5.28
N GLU A 64 0.76 17.85 -4.12
CA GLU A 64 1.69 17.80 -2.99
C GLU A 64 1.90 16.37 -2.48
N ASP A 65 0.84 15.55 -2.47
CA ASP A 65 0.91 14.15 -2.03
C ASP A 65 1.82 13.32 -2.94
N LEU A 66 1.77 13.56 -4.25
CA LEU A 66 2.63 12.91 -5.22
C LEU A 66 4.11 13.23 -4.99
N GLU A 67 4.44 14.50 -4.76
CA GLU A 67 5.82 14.93 -4.54
C GLU A 67 6.38 14.42 -3.20
N LEU A 68 5.55 14.40 -2.15
CA LEU A 68 5.91 13.80 -0.86
C LEU A 68 6.17 12.31 -0.99
N ALA A 69 5.29 11.58 -1.67
CA ALA A 69 5.44 10.15 -1.92
C ALA A 69 6.73 9.86 -2.72
N ARG A 70 6.98 10.61 -3.79
CA ARG A 70 8.18 10.50 -4.62
C ARG A 70 9.45 10.73 -3.79
N SER A 71 9.49 11.82 -3.04
CA SER A 71 10.63 12.17 -2.18
C SER A 71 10.91 11.09 -1.14
N PHE A 72 9.87 10.53 -0.52
CA PHE A 72 10.02 9.47 0.46
C PHE A 72 10.57 8.18 -0.15
N ALA A 73 10.03 7.75 -1.30
CA ALA A 73 10.53 6.57 -2.01
C ALA A 73 12.00 6.72 -2.45
N GLN A 74 12.38 7.91 -2.93
CA GLN A 74 13.77 8.23 -3.28
C GLN A 74 14.71 8.14 -2.07
N LYS A 75 14.31 8.69 -0.91
CA LYS A 75 15.10 8.58 0.33
C LYS A 75 15.31 7.12 0.75
N MET A 76 14.35 6.27 0.48
CA MET A 76 14.43 4.83 0.78
C MET A 76 15.12 4.02 -0.33
N ASN A 77 15.57 4.67 -1.41
CA ASN A 77 16.18 4.03 -2.58
C ASN A 77 15.28 2.95 -3.21
N VAL A 78 13.97 3.22 -3.26
CA VAL A 78 12.96 2.34 -3.86
C VAL A 78 12.54 2.90 -5.22
N SER A 79 12.42 2.02 -6.22
CA SER A 79 11.86 2.37 -7.52
C SER A 79 10.44 2.89 -7.36
N PHE A 80 10.17 4.06 -7.93
CA PHE A 80 8.90 4.77 -7.78
C PHE A 80 8.34 5.17 -9.13
N GLU A 81 7.09 4.87 -9.36
CA GLU A 81 6.34 5.35 -10.51
C GLU A 81 5.00 5.95 -10.10
N ALA A 82 4.54 6.96 -10.84
CA ALA A 82 3.23 7.56 -10.68
C ALA A 82 2.37 7.22 -11.89
N LEU A 83 1.22 6.61 -11.66
CA LEU A 83 0.22 6.36 -12.68
C LEU A 83 -0.90 7.39 -12.55
N HIS A 84 -1.26 8.01 -13.66
CA HIS A 84 -2.40 8.93 -13.69
C HIS A 84 -3.69 8.14 -13.98
N LEU A 85 -4.69 8.32 -13.12
CA LEU A 85 -5.99 7.69 -13.24
C LEU A 85 -7.09 8.74 -13.31
N ASN A 86 -7.83 8.76 -14.42
CA ASN A 86 -8.99 9.62 -14.55
C ASN A 86 -10.25 8.90 -14.07
N GLU A 87 -10.64 9.16 -12.83
CA GLU A 87 -11.81 8.55 -12.18
C GLU A 87 -13.13 8.98 -12.83
N TRP A 88 -13.17 10.15 -13.46
CA TRP A 88 -14.37 10.68 -14.13
C TRP A 88 -14.80 9.88 -15.37
N MET A 89 -13.89 9.05 -15.89
CA MET A 89 -14.20 8.13 -17.00
C MET A 89 -15.03 6.93 -16.55
N ASN A 90 -15.21 6.72 -15.23
CA ASN A 90 -16.02 5.61 -14.72
C ASN A 90 -17.41 6.10 -14.28
N PRO A 91 -18.50 5.77 -15.00
CA PRO A 91 -19.86 6.23 -14.67
C PRO A 91 -20.32 5.84 -13.26
N ALA A 92 -19.90 4.69 -12.74
CA ALA A 92 -20.25 4.24 -11.40
C ALA A 92 -19.61 5.07 -10.30
N ILE A 93 -18.43 5.65 -10.56
CA ILE A 93 -17.76 6.59 -9.63
C ILE A 93 -18.44 7.96 -9.69
N VAL A 94 -18.75 8.42 -10.91
CA VAL A 94 -19.44 9.71 -11.15
C VAL A 94 -20.83 9.75 -10.52
N ALA A 95 -21.56 8.63 -10.58
CA ALA A 95 -22.89 8.51 -9.97
C ALA A 95 -22.90 8.71 -8.45
N ASN A 96 -21.74 8.69 -7.80
CA ASN A 96 -21.54 8.95 -6.36
C ASN A 96 -22.48 8.14 -5.44
N GLY A 97 -22.82 6.92 -5.84
CA GLY A 97 -23.65 6.00 -5.07
C GLY A 97 -22.95 5.44 -3.82
N ARG A 98 -23.68 4.63 -3.04
CA ARG A 98 -23.14 3.98 -1.83
C ARG A 98 -21.93 3.09 -2.11
N ASP A 99 -21.81 2.57 -3.32
CA ASP A 99 -20.72 1.69 -3.76
C ASP A 99 -19.57 2.42 -4.44
N ARG A 100 -19.56 3.76 -4.42
CA ARG A 100 -18.50 4.57 -5.04
C ARG A 100 -17.11 4.12 -4.58
N CYS A 101 -16.91 3.90 -3.28
CA CYS A 101 -15.62 3.47 -2.72
C CYS A 101 -15.17 2.10 -3.26
N TYR A 102 -16.12 1.18 -3.49
CA TYR A 102 -15.85 -0.10 -4.12
C TYR A 102 -15.37 0.08 -5.57
N HIS A 103 -16.09 0.86 -6.38
CA HIS A 103 -15.75 1.08 -7.78
C HIS A 103 -14.41 1.82 -7.94
N CYS A 104 -14.14 2.82 -7.08
CA CYS A 104 -12.88 3.54 -7.06
C CYS A 104 -11.71 2.61 -6.73
N LYS A 105 -11.82 1.82 -5.65
CA LYS A 105 -10.80 0.84 -5.27
C LYS A 105 -10.61 -0.24 -6.33
N LYS A 106 -11.70 -0.72 -6.93
CA LYS A 106 -11.62 -1.72 -7.99
C LYS A 106 -10.89 -1.20 -9.22
N LEU A 107 -11.18 0.02 -9.66
CA LEU A 107 -10.48 0.66 -10.76
C LEU A 107 -8.99 0.84 -10.45
N LEU A 108 -8.66 1.39 -9.28
CA LEU A 108 -7.30 1.62 -8.83
C LEU A 108 -6.48 0.32 -8.80
N PHE A 109 -6.97 -0.71 -8.11
CA PHE A 109 -6.23 -1.96 -7.97
C PHE A 109 -6.21 -2.83 -9.23
N SER A 110 -7.22 -2.74 -10.10
CA SER A 110 -7.15 -3.35 -11.44
C SER A 110 -6.02 -2.72 -12.26
N THR A 111 -5.91 -1.39 -12.25
CA THR A 111 -4.81 -0.68 -12.92
C THR A 111 -3.44 -1.10 -12.38
N LEU A 112 -3.31 -1.25 -11.05
CA LEU A 112 -2.06 -1.73 -10.44
C LEU A 112 -1.73 -3.16 -10.83
N LYS A 113 -2.73 -4.04 -10.92
CA LYS A 113 -2.53 -5.43 -11.36
C LYS A 113 -2.08 -5.51 -12.81
N ASP A 114 -2.74 -4.77 -13.71
CA ASP A 114 -2.34 -4.69 -15.11
C ASP A 114 -0.89 -4.18 -15.27
N PHE A 115 -0.51 -3.24 -14.42
CA PHE A 115 0.87 -2.74 -14.39
C PHE A 115 1.85 -3.77 -13.83
N ALA A 116 1.49 -4.48 -12.77
CA ALA A 116 2.29 -5.56 -12.19
C ALA A 116 2.52 -6.70 -13.20
N GLU A 117 1.49 -7.08 -13.96
CA GLU A 117 1.61 -8.09 -15.03
C GLU A 117 2.61 -7.68 -16.10
N LYS A 118 2.61 -6.41 -16.54
CA LYS A 118 3.60 -5.89 -17.50
C LYS A 118 5.03 -5.96 -16.99
N LEU A 119 5.22 -5.87 -15.67
CA LEU A 119 6.52 -5.97 -15.00
C LEU A 119 6.88 -7.41 -14.61
N ASN A 120 6.00 -8.39 -14.85
CA ASN A 120 6.09 -9.76 -14.36
C ASN A 120 6.19 -9.84 -12.82
N ILE A 121 5.46 -8.97 -12.12
CA ILE A 121 5.37 -8.94 -10.66
C ILE A 121 4.08 -9.62 -10.22
N GLU A 122 4.21 -10.66 -9.40
CA GLU A 122 3.06 -11.45 -8.92
C GLU A 122 2.39 -10.83 -7.69
N HIS A 123 3.19 -10.24 -6.78
CA HIS A 123 2.70 -9.71 -5.51
C HIS A 123 2.34 -8.25 -5.60
N VAL A 124 1.04 -7.94 -5.52
CA VAL A 124 0.53 -6.57 -5.35
C VAL A 124 0.06 -6.40 -3.92
N ILE A 125 0.62 -5.40 -3.24
CA ILE A 125 0.52 -5.18 -1.80
C ILE A 125 -0.07 -3.82 -1.53
N ASP A 126 -0.91 -3.70 -0.49
CA ASP A 126 -1.46 -2.43 -0.04
C ASP A 126 -1.27 -2.19 1.48
N GLY A 127 -1.50 -0.95 1.91
CA GLY A 127 -1.33 -0.49 3.29
C GLY A 127 -2.57 -0.65 4.18
N THR A 128 -3.56 -1.47 3.82
CA THR A 128 -4.71 -1.73 4.69
C THR A 128 -4.25 -2.32 6.02
N ASN A 129 -4.64 -1.70 7.14
CA ASN A 129 -4.29 -2.13 8.49
C ASN A 129 -5.45 -2.86 9.20
N HIS A 130 -5.23 -3.33 10.43
CA HIS A 130 -6.23 -4.10 11.17
C HIS A 130 -7.49 -3.29 11.51
N ASP A 131 -7.36 -2.02 11.84
CA ASP A 131 -8.50 -1.16 12.21
C ASP A 131 -9.44 -0.92 11.02
N ASP A 132 -8.93 -1.00 9.80
CA ASP A 132 -9.73 -0.88 8.58
C ASP A 132 -10.72 -2.04 8.42
N LEU A 133 -10.43 -3.22 8.96
CA LEU A 133 -11.28 -4.41 8.88
C LEU A 133 -12.56 -4.30 9.72
N GLY A 134 -12.52 -3.53 10.80
CA GLY A 134 -13.64 -3.35 11.74
C GLY A 134 -14.71 -2.36 11.24
N GLN A 135 -14.52 -1.72 10.10
CA GLN A 135 -15.43 -0.71 9.56
C GLN A 135 -16.12 -1.23 8.30
N TYR A 136 -17.36 -0.76 8.08
CA TYR A 136 -18.04 -0.98 6.79
C TYR A 136 -17.29 -0.18 5.70
N ARG A 137 -16.42 -0.87 4.97
CA ARG A 137 -15.64 -0.29 3.88
C ARG A 137 -15.87 -1.10 2.60
N PRO A 138 -16.75 -0.66 1.71
CA PRO A 138 -17.01 -1.34 0.44
C PRO A 138 -15.74 -1.59 -0.40
N GLY A 139 -14.74 -0.73 -0.26
CA GLY A 139 -13.44 -0.87 -0.93
C GLY A 139 -12.65 -2.13 -0.54
N LEU A 140 -12.82 -2.67 0.67
CA LEU A 140 -12.16 -3.91 1.09
C LEU A 140 -12.61 -5.13 0.27
N LYS A 141 -13.85 -5.11 -0.20
CA LYS A 141 -14.37 -6.14 -1.09
C LYS A 141 -13.59 -6.18 -2.41
N ALA A 142 -13.29 -5.01 -2.99
CA ALA A 142 -12.50 -4.92 -4.21
C ALA A 142 -11.07 -5.44 -4.01
N ILE A 143 -10.41 -5.10 -2.90
CA ILE A 143 -9.08 -5.58 -2.53
C ILE A 143 -9.05 -7.11 -2.49
N LYS A 144 -10.03 -7.72 -1.82
CA LYS A 144 -10.16 -9.17 -1.70
C LYS A 144 -10.44 -9.85 -3.05
N GLU A 145 -11.37 -9.32 -3.85
CA GLU A 145 -11.72 -9.85 -5.17
C GLU A 145 -10.54 -9.86 -6.13
N LEU A 146 -9.67 -8.84 -6.06
CA LEU A 146 -8.51 -8.68 -6.93
C LEU A 146 -7.25 -9.41 -6.40
N GLY A 147 -7.34 -10.06 -5.24
CA GLY A 147 -6.22 -10.79 -4.67
C GLY A 147 -5.06 -9.88 -4.23
N ILE A 148 -5.36 -8.64 -3.86
CA ILE A 148 -4.38 -7.72 -3.27
C ILE A 148 -4.08 -8.16 -1.84
N PHE A 149 -2.82 -8.19 -1.47
CA PHE A 149 -2.42 -8.65 -0.15
C PHE A 149 -2.12 -7.47 0.80
N SER A 150 -2.65 -7.55 2.01
CA SER A 150 -2.55 -6.50 3.04
C SER A 150 -1.77 -7.01 4.25
N PRO A 151 -0.42 -6.90 4.28
CA PRO A 151 0.43 -7.49 5.33
C PRO A 151 0.10 -6.98 6.73
N LEU A 152 -0.20 -5.69 6.88
CA LEU A 152 -0.54 -5.09 8.18
C LEU A 152 -1.84 -5.67 8.73
N ALA A 153 -2.88 -5.76 7.89
CA ALA A 153 -4.16 -6.36 8.29
C ALA A 153 -4.00 -7.85 8.62
N TYR A 154 -3.25 -8.59 7.79
CA TYR A 154 -2.96 -10.00 8.00
C TYR A 154 -2.26 -10.27 9.33
N SER A 155 -1.32 -9.41 9.71
CA SER A 155 -0.55 -9.53 10.95
C SER A 155 -1.23 -8.86 12.15
N GLY A 156 -2.46 -8.37 12.00
CA GLY A 156 -3.22 -7.73 13.06
C GLY A 156 -2.64 -6.39 13.54
N VAL A 157 -1.86 -5.72 12.69
CA VAL A 157 -1.21 -4.44 13.03
C VAL A 157 -2.22 -3.30 12.95
N THR A 158 -2.35 -2.56 14.04
CA THR A 158 -3.25 -1.41 14.18
C THR A 158 -2.58 -0.12 13.73
N LYS A 159 -3.40 0.91 13.49
CA LYS A 159 -2.92 2.25 13.12
C LYS A 159 -2.01 2.88 14.20
N ALA A 160 -2.30 2.61 15.47
CA ALA A 160 -1.45 3.06 16.59
C ALA A 160 -0.08 2.37 16.57
N GLU A 161 -0.04 1.06 16.29
CA GLU A 161 1.19 0.30 16.17
C GLU A 161 2.03 0.72 14.95
N VAL A 162 1.39 1.07 13.81
CA VAL A 162 2.07 1.65 12.65
C VAL A 162 2.82 2.93 13.03
N ARG A 163 2.17 3.85 13.73
CA ARG A 163 2.78 5.11 14.17
C ARG A 163 3.96 4.86 15.12
N SER A 164 3.79 3.96 16.10
CA SER A 164 4.86 3.58 17.02
C SER A 164 6.07 3.00 16.28
N LEU A 165 5.85 2.15 15.28
CA LEU A 165 6.95 1.59 14.49
C LEU A 165 7.66 2.63 13.63
N LEU A 166 6.94 3.61 13.07
CA LEU A 166 7.55 4.72 12.34
C LEU A 166 8.40 5.59 13.25
N GLU A 167 7.93 5.90 14.47
CA GLU A 167 8.69 6.61 15.50
C GLU A 167 9.96 5.85 15.90
N GLU A 168 9.87 4.53 16.14
CA GLU A 168 11.03 3.66 16.43
C GLU A 168 12.07 3.68 15.29
N LEU A 169 11.61 3.82 14.05
CA LEU A 169 12.46 3.90 12.85
C LEU A 169 13.02 5.32 12.61
N GLY A 170 12.62 6.31 13.41
CA GLY A 170 12.99 7.72 13.24
C GLY A 170 12.42 8.36 11.97
N LEU A 171 11.23 7.89 11.52
CA LEU A 171 10.61 8.36 10.30
C LEU A 171 9.42 9.28 10.61
N GLU A 172 9.53 10.51 10.14
CA GLU A 172 8.40 11.44 10.10
C GLU A 172 7.67 11.27 8.77
N VAL A 173 6.40 10.89 8.85
CA VAL A 173 5.50 10.79 7.69
C VAL A 173 4.37 11.79 7.87
N ALA A 174 4.02 12.50 6.81
CA ALA A 174 2.87 13.39 6.82
C ALA A 174 1.59 12.60 7.15
N HIS A 175 0.74 13.18 7.97
CA HIS A 175 -0.48 12.57 8.53
C HIS A 175 -1.59 12.44 7.50
#